data_dcff6e580034b80409038caacedcb1c7
#
_entry.id   dcff6e580034b80409038caacedcb1c7
#
_cell.length_a   1.000
_cell.length_b   1.000
_cell.length_c   1.000
_cell.angle_alpha   90.00
_cell.angle_beta   90.00
_cell.angle_gamma   90.00
#
_symmetry.space_group_name_H-M   'P 1'
#
loop_
_entity.id
_entity.type
_entity.pdbx_description
1 polymer ?
#
loop_
_entity_poly.entity_id
_entity_poly.type
_entity_poly.pdbx_seq_one_letter_code
_entity_poly.pdbx_strand_id
1 'polypeptide(L)'
;MTATAISHSSAAMIDVEGVSKAFGETKALVGVDLSVPAGSVQGLLGPNGAGKTTLVRILATLLAPDAGHARISGVNVQDDPDTVRSLIGLAGQYAAVDETLTGRENLVMIGRLYRLSRQVAKTRAQEALDRLGLLEAADRPVKTYSGGMRRRLDLGASLVGRPQVLILDEPTTGLDPRTRLDTWAFIRDLVADGTTVLLTTQYLEEADQLADHIVVIDRGKVIASGTSAELKSRLGSDLIEVEVSAGDLEPALAALIEVGCRKATVDTERSRITIPVCDAVADLMAALRYLDHAGITPRDLGLRHPSLDDVFLSLTGRNTADEDPEPASITGRRTRGPAVSRL
;
A
#
# COMPACT_ATOMS: atom_id res chain seq x y z
N MET A 1 32.17 6.59 -7.73
CA MET A 1 30.74 6.38 -8.08
C MET A 1 29.97 7.44 -7.31
N THR A 2 29.63 8.51 -7.99
CA THR A 2 29.10 9.76 -7.44
C THR A 2 27.61 9.60 -7.20
N ALA A 3 27.19 9.73 -5.96
CA ALA A 3 25.78 9.85 -5.59
C ALA A 3 25.24 11.16 -6.18
N THR A 4 24.30 11.06 -7.09
CA THR A 4 23.57 12.20 -7.65
C THR A 4 22.68 12.75 -6.54
N ALA A 5 23.05 13.90 -6.00
CA ALA A 5 22.22 14.66 -5.08
C ALA A 5 20.96 15.09 -5.82
N ILE A 6 19.81 14.57 -5.41
CA ILE A 6 18.50 15.02 -5.90
C ILE A 6 18.27 16.42 -5.32
N SER A 7 18.24 17.42 -6.18
CA SER A 7 17.94 18.81 -5.86
C SER A 7 16.47 18.91 -5.44
N HIS A 8 16.19 19.00 -4.14
CA HIS A 8 14.87 19.22 -3.58
C HIS A 8 14.54 20.72 -3.61
N SER A 9 13.76 21.14 -4.59
CA SER A 9 13.26 22.51 -4.74
C SER A 9 11.73 22.62 -4.71
N SER A 10 11.07 21.77 -3.95
CA SER A 10 9.70 21.95 -3.48
C SER A 10 9.65 21.41 -2.07
N ALA A 11 9.21 22.20 -1.09
CA ALA A 11 9.13 21.73 0.29
C ALA A 11 8.27 20.46 0.34
N ALA A 12 8.88 19.33 0.75
CA ALA A 12 8.18 18.07 0.88
C ALA A 12 7.03 18.21 1.90
N MET A 13 5.86 17.67 1.57
CA MET A 13 4.72 17.64 2.49
C MET A 13 4.92 16.57 3.58
N ILE A 14 5.52 15.43 3.22
CA ILE A 14 6.00 14.43 4.17
C ILE A 14 7.48 14.24 3.91
N ASP A 15 8.28 14.31 4.95
CA ASP A 15 9.74 14.14 4.88
C ASP A 15 10.19 13.19 5.99
N VAL A 16 10.88 12.11 5.61
CA VAL A 16 11.35 11.05 6.50
C VAL A 16 12.82 10.80 6.19
N GLU A 17 13.69 10.98 7.20
CA GLU A 17 15.13 10.86 7.06
C GLU A 17 15.69 9.83 8.05
N GLY A 18 16.19 8.70 7.55
CA GLY A 18 16.89 7.68 8.32
C GLY A 18 16.08 7.04 9.43
N VAL A 19 14.73 7.01 9.31
CA VAL A 19 13.85 6.53 10.36
C VAL A 19 14.05 5.05 10.63
N SER A 20 14.32 4.73 11.89
CA SER A 20 14.50 3.37 12.38
C SER A 20 13.60 3.09 13.58
N LYS A 21 13.13 1.85 13.69
CA LYS A 21 12.29 1.37 14.81
C LYS A 21 12.50 -0.10 15.07
N ALA A 22 12.69 -0.46 16.34
CA ALA A 22 12.78 -1.85 16.78
C ALA A 22 11.76 -2.14 17.90
N PHE A 23 11.30 -3.38 17.95
CA PHE A 23 10.45 -3.93 19.00
C PHE A 23 11.16 -5.18 19.56
N GLY A 24 11.84 -5.02 20.68
CA GLY A 24 12.75 -6.04 21.20
C GLY A 24 13.85 -6.35 20.17
N GLU A 25 13.96 -7.60 19.74
CA GLU A 25 14.94 -8.02 18.71
C GLU A 25 14.48 -7.76 17.27
N THR A 26 13.20 -7.47 17.06
CA THR A 26 12.65 -7.28 15.72
C THR A 26 12.85 -5.85 15.24
N LYS A 27 13.63 -5.68 14.18
CA LYS A 27 13.84 -4.37 13.52
C LYS A 27 12.69 -4.15 12.51
N ALA A 28 11.71 -3.34 12.88
CA ALA A 28 10.56 -3.05 12.05
C ALA A 28 10.87 -2.01 10.96
N LEU A 29 11.77 -1.05 11.23
CA LEU A 29 12.28 -0.07 10.25
C LEU A 29 13.78 0.08 10.43
N VAL A 30 14.52 0.22 9.33
CA VAL A 30 15.99 0.27 9.30
C VAL A 30 16.44 1.35 8.33
N GLY A 31 16.53 2.60 8.82
CA GLY A 31 17.03 3.72 8.04
C GLY A 31 16.14 4.04 6.83
N VAL A 32 14.84 4.22 7.04
CA VAL A 32 13.88 4.52 5.98
C VAL A 32 13.92 6.00 5.63
N ASP A 33 14.09 6.28 4.34
CA ASP A 33 13.99 7.62 3.75
C ASP A 33 12.76 7.69 2.84
N LEU A 34 11.97 8.79 2.94
CA LEU A 34 10.79 9.03 2.13
C LEU A 34 10.54 10.53 2.01
N SER A 35 10.32 11.02 0.79
CA SER A 35 9.96 12.40 0.53
C SER A 35 8.74 12.45 -0.37
N VAL A 36 7.68 13.13 0.07
CA VAL A 36 6.39 13.21 -0.64
C VAL A 36 6.07 14.65 -0.98
N PRO A 37 5.96 15.00 -2.26
CA PRO A 37 5.54 16.34 -2.70
C PRO A 37 4.11 16.64 -2.30
N ALA A 38 3.78 17.93 -2.15
CA ALA A 38 2.41 18.37 -1.90
C ALA A 38 1.49 18.03 -3.10
N GLY A 39 0.26 17.59 -2.81
CA GLY A 39 -0.76 17.29 -3.80
C GLY A 39 -0.46 16.07 -4.67
N SER A 40 0.30 15.10 -4.14
CA SER A 40 0.60 13.84 -4.83
C SER A 40 0.17 12.63 -4.02
N VAL A 41 0.09 11.48 -4.69
CA VAL A 41 -0.12 10.16 -4.07
C VAL A 41 1.21 9.43 -3.97
N GLN A 42 1.66 9.20 -2.74
CA GLN A 42 2.80 8.33 -2.47
C GLN A 42 2.31 6.94 -2.09
N GLY A 43 2.62 5.94 -2.90
CA GLY A 43 2.41 4.54 -2.57
C GLY A 43 3.55 3.99 -1.72
N LEU A 44 3.24 3.37 -0.58
CA LEU A 44 4.17 2.58 0.22
C LEU A 44 3.77 1.11 0.07
N LEU A 45 4.45 0.42 -0.83
CA LEU A 45 4.16 -0.95 -1.24
C LEU A 45 5.05 -1.94 -0.49
N GLY A 46 4.50 -3.05 -0.06
CA GLY A 46 5.29 -4.14 0.55
C GLY A 46 4.40 -5.19 1.20
N PRO A 47 4.98 -6.36 1.52
CA PRO A 47 4.26 -7.45 2.15
C PRO A 47 3.83 -7.11 3.60
N ASN A 48 3.04 -8.01 4.19
CA ASN A 48 2.71 -7.92 5.61
C ASN A 48 3.98 -8.04 6.45
N GLY A 49 4.07 -7.27 7.51
CA GLY A 49 5.29 -7.22 8.33
C GLY A 49 6.47 -6.44 7.74
N ALA A 50 6.37 -5.87 6.54
CA ALA A 50 7.44 -5.08 5.93
C ALA A 50 7.79 -3.78 6.67
N GLY A 51 6.92 -3.30 7.58
CA GLY A 51 7.11 -2.06 8.33
C GLY A 51 6.18 -0.91 7.95
N LYS A 52 5.28 -1.09 6.97
CA LYS A 52 4.33 -0.06 6.48
C LYS A 52 3.54 0.61 7.61
N THR A 53 2.77 -0.18 8.36
CA THR A 53 1.97 0.32 9.50
C THR A 53 2.83 0.93 10.61
N THR A 54 4.07 0.46 10.80
CA THR A 54 5.01 1.08 11.76
C THR A 54 5.37 2.50 11.33
N LEU A 55 5.68 2.72 10.05
CA LEU A 55 5.94 4.05 9.51
C LEU A 55 4.71 4.95 9.60
N VAL A 56 3.53 4.44 9.24
CA VAL A 56 2.25 5.14 9.40
C VAL A 56 2.04 5.59 10.85
N ARG A 57 2.27 4.72 11.84
CA ARG A 57 2.10 5.07 13.26
C ARG A 57 3.10 6.14 13.73
N ILE A 58 4.31 6.16 13.17
CA ILE A 58 5.30 7.22 13.47
C ILE A 58 4.81 8.56 12.89
N LEU A 59 4.41 8.59 11.62
CA LEU A 59 3.87 9.78 10.96
C LEU A 59 2.60 10.30 11.64
N ALA A 60 1.75 9.39 12.12
CA ALA A 60 0.54 9.72 12.87
C ALA A 60 0.81 10.10 14.35
N THR A 61 2.07 10.23 14.75
CA THR A 61 2.48 10.57 16.14
C THR A 61 2.06 9.57 17.21
N LEU A 62 1.72 8.34 16.80
CA LEU A 62 1.30 7.25 17.70
C LEU A 62 2.47 6.42 18.22
N LEU A 63 3.65 6.58 17.60
CA LEU A 63 4.87 5.85 17.91
C LEU A 63 6.08 6.76 17.69
N ALA A 64 6.99 6.80 18.62
CA ALA A 64 8.26 7.50 18.43
C ALA A 64 9.28 6.62 17.68
N PRO A 65 10.01 7.15 16.69
CA PRO A 65 11.14 6.46 16.09
C PRO A 65 12.28 6.32 17.10
N ASP A 66 13.14 5.32 16.91
CA ASP A 66 14.33 5.13 17.75
C ASP A 66 15.53 5.91 17.20
N ALA A 67 15.53 6.20 15.88
CA ALA A 67 16.50 7.06 15.21
C ALA A 67 15.89 7.69 13.96
N GLY A 68 16.52 8.75 13.46
CA GLY A 68 16.06 9.51 12.32
C GLY A 68 14.99 10.53 12.67
N HIS A 69 14.44 11.20 11.65
CA HIS A 69 13.46 12.27 11.79
C HIS A 69 12.30 12.08 10.80
N ALA A 70 11.10 12.47 11.21
CA ALA A 70 9.93 12.54 10.33
C ALA A 70 9.25 13.90 10.51
N ARG A 71 8.88 14.54 9.39
CA ARG A 71 8.22 15.84 9.36
C ARG A 71 6.98 15.78 8.48
N ILE A 72 5.95 16.52 8.85
CA ILE A 72 4.74 16.75 8.06
C ILE A 72 4.55 18.26 7.91
N SER A 73 4.53 18.75 6.67
CA SER A 73 4.50 20.20 6.38
C SER A 73 5.58 20.99 7.13
N GLY A 74 6.80 20.40 7.23
CA GLY A 74 7.93 20.97 7.93
C GLY A 74 7.91 20.79 9.47
N VAL A 75 6.81 20.32 10.07
CA VAL A 75 6.66 20.12 11.51
C VAL A 75 7.15 18.73 11.89
N ASN A 76 8.10 18.64 12.83
CA ASN A 76 8.61 17.35 13.32
C ASN A 76 7.54 16.63 14.15
N VAL A 77 7.32 15.33 13.85
CA VAL A 77 6.26 14.54 14.49
C VAL A 77 6.48 14.29 15.99
N GLN A 78 7.72 14.42 16.49
CA GLN A 78 8.05 14.23 17.89
C GLN A 78 7.99 15.54 18.69
N ASP A 79 8.36 16.67 18.06
CA ASP A 79 8.51 17.95 18.75
C ASP A 79 7.15 18.65 18.93
N ASP A 80 6.27 18.57 17.93
CA ASP A 80 4.92 19.16 17.99
C ASP A 80 3.85 18.20 17.43
N PRO A 81 3.53 17.12 18.15
CA PRO A 81 2.55 16.13 17.73
C PRO A 81 1.13 16.69 17.61
N ASP A 82 0.78 17.73 18.38
CA ASP A 82 -0.57 18.31 18.32
C ASP A 82 -0.80 19.07 17.02
N THR A 83 0.19 19.84 16.57
CA THR A 83 0.13 20.49 15.25
C THR A 83 0.08 19.44 14.15
N VAL A 84 0.94 18.40 14.20
CA VAL A 84 0.93 17.33 13.20
C VAL A 84 -0.45 16.66 13.12
N ARG A 85 -1.08 16.31 14.25
CA ARG A 85 -2.43 15.72 14.27
C ARG A 85 -3.49 16.62 13.65
N SER A 86 -3.31 17.94 13.71
CA SER A 86 -4.23 18.87 13.04
C SER A 86 -4.07 18.93 11.52
N LEU A 87 -2.89 18.52 11.00
CA LEU A 87 -2.55 18.53 9.58
C LEU A 87 -2.90 17.21 8.89
N ILE A 88 -3.04 16.12 9.65
CA ILE A 88 -3.26 14.78 9.09
C ILE A 88 -4.68 14.29 9.28
N GLY A 89 -5.13 13.47 8.32
CA GLY A 89 -6.23 12.52 8.46
C GLY A 89 -5.69 11.10 8.37
N LEU A 90 -6.17 10.20 9.21
CA LEU A 90 -5.77 8.80 9.21
C LEU A 90 -7.00 7.93 9.03
N ALA A 91 -7.00 7.07 7.99
CA ALA A 91 -7.92 5.96 7.87
C ALA A 91 -7.12 4.66 7.89
N GLY A 92 -7.27 3.89 8.95
CA GLY A 92 -6.53 2.65 9.18
C GLY A 92 -7.34 1.39 8.91
N GLN A 93 -6.80 0.24 9.31
CA GLN A 93 -7.48 -1.07 9.21
C GLN A 93 -8.69 -1.18 10.15
N TYR A 94 -8.73 -0.42 11.25
CA TYR A 94 -9.83 -0.43 12.22
C TYR A 94 -10.72 0.79 11.96
N ALA A 95 -12.02 0.52 11.85
CA ALA A 95 -13.03 1.56 11.70
C ALA A 95 -13.01 2.50 12.92
N ALA A 96 -12.88 3.81 12.66
CA ALA A 96 -12.92 4.84 13.67
C ALA A 96 -14.37 5.21 14.07
N VAL A 97 -15.38 4.59 13.42
CA VAL A 97 -16.80 4.90 13.58
C VAL A 97 -17.48 4.00 14.59
N ASP A 98 -18.34 4.57 15.45
CA ASP A 98 -19.18 3.84 16.38
C ASP A 98 -20.42 3.30 15.64
N GLU A 99 -20.63 1.99 15.70
CA GLU A 99 -21.72 1.32 15.01
C GLU A 99 -23.12 1.63 15.60
N THR A 100 -23.20 2.12 16.83
CA THR A 100 -24.45 2.48 17.50
C THR A 100 -24.94 3.87 17.14
N LEU A 101 -24.04 4.75 16.73
CA LEU A 101 -24.34 6.09 16.27
C LEU A 101 -24.75 6.08 14.78
N THR A 102 -25.43 7.15 14.37
CA THR A 102 -25.71 7.42 12.95
C THR A 102 -24.44 7.88 12.23
N GLY A 103 -24.42 7.81 10.90
CA GLY A 103 -23.30 8.32 10.11
C GLY A 103 -23.02 9.81 10.39
N ARG A 104 -24.07 10.60 10.51
CA ARG A 104 -23.99 12.02 10.85
C ARG A 104 -23.42 12.27 12.24
N GLU A 105 -23.92 11.55 13.26
CA GLU A 105 -23.42 11.68 14.63
C GLU A 105 -21.95 11.33 14.74
N ASN A 106 -21.50 10.26 14.07
CA ASN A 106 -20.09 9.89 14.00
C ASN A 106 -19.23 11.04 13.48
N LEU A 107 -19.56 11.58 12.29
CA LEU A 107 -18.76 12.64 11.68
C LEU A 107 -18.78 13.94 12.50
N VAL A 108 -19.93 14.29 13.11
CA VAL A 108 -20.01 15.45 14.01
C VAL A 108 -19.16 15.22 15.26
N MET A 109 -19.20 14.03 15.85
CA MET A 109 -18.37 13.67 17.01
C MET A 109 -16.88 13.81 16.68
N ILE A 110 -16.45 13.27 15.55
CA ILE A 110 -15.06 13.35 15.10
C ILE A 110 -14.68 14.83 14.85
N GLY A 111 -15.54 15.62 14.20
CA GLY A 111 -15.31 17.05 14.04
C GLY A 111 -15.11 17.78 15.39
N ARG A 112 -15.84 17.35 16.44
CA ARG A 112 -15.65 17.89 17.80
C ARG A 112 -14.32 17.47 18.43
N LEU A 113 -13.83 16.27 18.13
CA LEU A 113 -12.49 15.80 18.56
C LEU A 113 -11.39 16.63 17.89
N TYR A 114 -11.58 17.08 16.62
CA TYR A 114 -10.73 18.07 15.96
C TYR A 114 -10.93 19.50 16.49
N ARG A 115 -11.59 19.69 17.65
CA ARG A 115 -11.83 20.99 18.32
C ARG A 115 -12.68 21.98 17.47
N LEU A 116 -13.37 21.50 16.42
CA LEU A 116 -14.26 22.34 15.62
C LEU A 116 -15.47 22.78 16.45
N SER A 117 -15.99 23.98 16.18
CA SER A 117 -17.26 24.41 16.78
C SER A 117 -18.40 23.46 16.36
N ARG A 118 -19.46 23.35 17.16
CA ARG A 118 -20.60 22.46 16.86
C ARG A 118 -21.20 22.75 15.47
N GLN A 119 -21.28 24.01 15.10
CA GLN A 119 -21.85 24.41 13.82
C GLN A 119 -20.92 24.01 12.66
N VAL A 120 -19.61 24.28 12.77
CA VAL A 120 -18.62 23.89 11.75
C VAL A 120 -18.55 22.35 11.62
N ALA A 121 -18.57 21.61 12.75
CA ALA A 121 -18.58 20.15 12.72
C ALA A 121 -19.81 19.60 11.96
N LYS A 122 -21.00 20.18 12.17
CA LYS A 122 -22.21 19.79 11.44
C LYS A 122 -22.11 20.08 9.94
N THR A 123 -21.63 21.27 9.56
CA THR A 123 -21.45 21.61 8.15
C THR A 123 -20.46 20.67 7.46
N ARG A 124 -19.30 20.41 8.08
CA ARG A 124 -18.29 19.51 7.50
C ARG A 124 -18.76 18.06 7.46
N ALA A 125 -19.54 17.60 8.47
CA ALA A 125 -20.15 16.29 8.43
C ALA A 125 -21.14 16.14 7.26
N GLN A 126 -21.94 17.18 7.00
CA GLN A 126 -22.86 17.21 5.86
C GLN A 126 -22.10 17.15 4.52
N GLU A 127 -21.06 17.99 4.36
CA GLU A 127 -20.21 18.02 3.17
C GLU A 127 -19.54 16.64 2.93
N ALA A 128 -19.01 16.02 3.99
CA ALA A 128 -18.39 14.70 3.88
C ALA A 128 -19.39 13.61 3.48
N LEU A 129 -20.60 13.60 4.08
CA LEU A 129 -21.66 12.65 3.72
C LEU A 129 -22.11 12.81 2.26
N ASP A 130 -22.17 14.02 1.78
CA ASP A 130 -22.52 14.33 0.37
C ASP A 130 -21.46 13.78 -0.58
N ARG A 131 -20.20 14.14 -0.36
CA ARG A 131 -19.06 13.65 -1.17
C ARG A 131 -18.94 12.13 -1.23
N LEU A 132 -19.35 11.45 -0.16
CA LEU A 132 -19.30 10.00 -0.05
C LEU A 132 -20.56 9.29 -0.58
N GLY A 133 -21.58 10.05 -1.01
CA GLY A 133 -22.87 9.50 -1.44
C GLY A 133 -23.61 8.78 -0.31
N LEU A 134 -23.49 9.28 0.93
CA LEU A 134 -24.09 8.70 2.14
C LEU A 134 -25.22 9.53 2.74
N LEU A 135 -25.68 10.59 2.06
CA LEU A 135 -26.72 11.49 2.58
C LEU A 135 -28.03 10.77 2.91
N GLU A 136 -28.50 9.87 2.07
CA GLU A 136 -29.75 9.12 2.28
C GLU A 136 -29.67 8.19 3.51
N ALA A 137 -28.45 7.76 3.85
CA ALA A 137 -28.23 6.88 4.99
C ALA A 137 -27.72 7.64 6.23
N ALA A 138 -27.51 8.94 6.14
CA ALA A 138 -26.83 9.76 7.15
C ALA A 138 -27.39 9.62 8.57
N ASP A 139 -28.71 9.50 8.68
CA ASP A 139 -29.44 9.46 9.96
C ASP A 139 -29.83 8.02 10.37
N ARG A 140 -29.27 6.99 9.69
CA ARG A 140 -29.42 5.59 10.08
C ARG A 140 -28.21 5.16 10.94
N PRO A 141 -28.41 4.24 11.94
CA PRO A 141 -27.30 3.67 12.70
C PRO A 141 -26.30 2.94 11.80
N VAL A 142 -24.99 3.14 12.04
CA VAL A 142 -23.90 2.59 11.20
C VAL A 142 -23.91 1.05 11.18
N LYS A 143 -24.39 0.38 12.23
CA LYS A 143 -24.58 -1.08 12.22
C LYS A 143 -25.46 -1.58 11.09
N THR A 144 -26.31 -0.72 10.48
CA THR A 144 -27.17 -1.06 9.33
C THR A 144 -26.53 -0.79 7.98
N TYR A 145 -25.30 -0.27 7.96
CA TYR A 145 -24.58 0.03 6.73
C TYR A 145 -24.00 -1.26 6.12
N SER A 146 -23.88 -1.29 4.80
CA SER A 146 -23.04 -2.29 4.13
C SER A 146 -21.57 -2.08 4.47
N GLY A 147 -20.72 -3.09 4.24
CA GLY A 147 -19.27 -2.95 4.45
C GLY A 147 -18.66 -1.78 3.68
N GLY A 148 -19.05 -1.61 2.41
CA GLY A 148 -18.61 -0.48 1.57
C GLY A 148 -19.12 0.88 2.08
N MET A 149 -20.35 0.97 2.60
CA MET A 149 -20.84 2.21 3.22
C MET A 149 -20.08 2.54 4.49
N ARG A 150 -19.77 1.54 5.33
CA ARG A 150 -18.95 1.72 6.54
C ARG A 150 -17.55 2.23 6.17
N ARG A 151 -16.91 1.60 5.17
CA ARG A 151 -15.58 2.01 4.72
C ARG A 151 -15.57 3.44 4.18
N ARG A 152 -16.57 3.83 3.39
CA ARG A 152 -16.73 5.21 2.93
C ARG A 152 -16.91 6.19 4.07
N LEU A 153 -17.72 5.84 5.09
CA LEU A 153 -17.90 6.68 6.26
C LEU A 153 -16.60 6.83 7.06
N ASP A 154 -15.81 5.77 7.19
CA ASP A 154 -14.51 5.78 7.87
C ASP A 154 -13.50 6.69 7.15
N LEU A 155 -13.47 6.64 5.81
CA LEU A 155 -12.73 7.62 5.00
C LEU A 155 -13.23 9.05 5.26
N GLY A 156 -14.56 9.26 5.30
CA GLY A 156 -15.14 10.55 5.61
C GLY A 156 -14.75 11.09 6.98
N ALA A 157 -14.61 10.21 7.95
CA ALA A 157 -14.15 10.55 9.29
C ALA A 157 -12.76 11.20 9.27
N SER A 158 -11.84 10.68 8.46
CA SER A 158 -10.49 11.23 8.31
C SER A 158 -10.46 12.61 7.61
N LEU A 159 -11.52 12.96 6.88
CA LEU A 159 -11.60 14.20 6.09
C LEU A 159 -12.30 15.35 6.80
N VAL A 160 -13.07 15.10 7.88
CA VAL A 160 -13.80 16.13 8.61
C VAL A 160 -12.89 17.26 9.10
N GLY A 161 -11.64 16.93 9.45
CA GLY A 161 -10.60 17.90 9.83
C GLY A 161 -10.12 18.79 8.68
N ARG A 162 -10.39 18.46 7.43
CA ARG A 162 -9.76 19.01 6.21
C ARG A 162 -8.23 18.93 6.29
N PRO A 163 -7.69 17.72 6.38
CA PRO A 163 -6.25 17.51 6.51
C PRO A 163 -5.51 17.95 5.26
N GLN A 164 -4.26 18.39 5.41
CA GLN A 164 -3.33 18.62 4.31
C GLN A 164 -2.73 17.29 3.80
N VAL A 165 -2.59 16.32 4.71
CA VAL A 165 -2.07 14.99 4.44
C VAL A 165 -3.09 13.95 4.87
N LEU A 166 -3.46 13.05 3.96
CA LEU A 166 -4.31 11.90 4.24
C LEU A 166 -3.45 10.63 4.22
N ILE A 167 -3.41 9.93 5.34
CA ILE A 167 -2.71 8.65 5.47
C ILE A 167 -3.75 7.53 5.41
N LEU A 168 -3.61 6.64 4.43
CA LEU A 168 -4.50 5.52 4.18
C LEU A 168 -3.73 4.20 4.40
N ASP A 169 -4.03 3.49 5.47
CA ASP A 169 -3.39 2.21 5.76
C ASP A 169 -4.27 1.06 5.26
N GLU A 170 -3.91 0.52 4.08
CA GLU A 170 -4.61 -0.56 3.35
C GLU A 170 -6.11 -0.27 3.12
N PRO A 171 -6.46 0.83 2.42
CA PRO A 171 -7.83 1.34 2.39
C PRO A 171 -8.83 0.43 1.67
N THR A 172 -8.37 -0.47 0.80
CA THR A 172 -9.26 -1.30 -0.03
C THR A 172 -9.23 -2.78 0.35
N THR A 173 -8.52 -3.14 1.41
CA THR A 173 -8.46 -4.53 1.90
C THR A 173 -9.86 -5.01 2.29
N GLY A 174 -10.25 -6.19 1.74
CA GLY A 174 -11.55 -6.81 2.00
C GLY A 174 -12.74 -6.17 1.28
N LEU A 175 -12.51 -5.21 0.37
CA LEU A 175 -13.57 -4.65 -0.47
C LEU A 175 -13.80 -5.48 -1.75
N ASP A 176 -15.04 -5.50 -2.19
CA ASP A 176 -15.38 -6.04 -3.51
C ASP A 176 -14.80 -5.15 -4.63
N PRO A 177 -14.62 -5.69 -5.86
CA PRO A 177 -13.98 -4.96 -6.96
C PRO A 177 -14.65 -3.61 -7.29
N ARG A 178 -15.97 -3.52 -7.22
CA ARG A 178 -16.70 -2.28 -7.52
C ARG A 178 -16.43 -1.22 -6.46
N THR A 179 -16.58 -1.57 -5.18
CA THR A 179 -16.32 -0.66 -4.06
C THR A 179 -14.86 -0.20 -4.04
N ARG A 180 -13.91 -1.06 -4.47
CA ARG A 180 -12.50 -0.71 -4.61
C ARG A 180 -12.30 0.38 -5.67
N LEU A 181 -12.88 0.22 -6.86
CA LEU A 181 -12.82 1.23 -7.93
C LEU A 181 -13.43 2.56 -7.51
N ASP A 182 -14.58 2.53 -6.83
CA ASP A 182 -15.23 3.74 -6.29
C ASP A 182 -14.32 4.45 -5.26
N THR A 183 -13.61 3.68 -4.42
CA THR A 183 -12.65 4.22 -3.45
C THR A 183 -11.44 4.85 -4.15
N TRP A 184 -10.93 4.23 -5.21
CA TRP A 184 -9.84 4.78 -6.00
C TRP A 184 -10.22 6.10 -6.69
N ALA A 185 -11.40 6.16 -7.28
CA ALA A 185 -11.93 7.40 -7.88
C ALA A 185 -12.01 8.51 -6.83
N PHE A 186 -12.52 8.20 -5.64
CA PHE A 186 -12.63 9.15 -4.54
C PHE A 186 -11.24 9.66 -4.07
N ILE A 187 -10.23 8.80 -3.98
CA ILE A 187 -8.85 9.19 -3.62
C ILE A 187 -8.28 10.16 -4.67
N ARG A 188 -8.50 9.88 -5.97
CA ARG A 188 -8.05 10.78 -7.05
C ARG A 188 -8.71 12.17 -6.96
N ASP A 189 -10.00 12.23 -6.64
CA ASP A 189 -10.72 13.49 -6.46
C ASP A 189 -10.15 14.32 -5.30
N LEU A 190 -9.76 13.66 -4.19
CA LEU A 190 -9.12 14.33 -3.05
C LEU A 190 -7.76 14.93 -3.42
N VAL A 191 -6.99 14.23 -4.23
CA VAL A 191 -5.69 14.72 -4.70
C VAL A 191 -5.85 15.86 -5.69
N ALA A 192 -6.84 15.77 -6.58
CA ALA A 192 -7.18 16.89 -7.49
C ALA A 192 -7.60 18.15 -6.74
N ASP A 193 -8.20 18.02 -5.54
CA ASP A 193 -8.51 19.12 -4.63
C ASP A 193 -7.28 19.63 -3.83
N GLY A 194 -6.09 19.04 -4.03
CA GLY A 194 -4.82 19.45 -3.42
C GLY A 194 -4.43 18.71 -2.14
N THR A 195 -5.15 17.67 -1.74
CA THR A 195 -4.77 16.81 -0.60
C THR A 195 -3.56 15.94 -0.97
N THR A 196 -2.55 15.88 -0.11
CA THR A 196 -1.44 14.91 -0.27
C THR A 196 -1.84 13.59 0.34
N VAL A 197 -1.58 12.47 -0.35
CA VAL A 197 -1.97 11.13 0.11
C VAL A 197 -0.74 10.25 0.29
N LEU A 198 -0.61 9.63 1.47
CA LEU A 198 0.27 8.49 1.70
C LEU A 198 -0.61 7.23 1.78
N LEU A 199 -0.45 6.35 0.81
CA LEU A 199 -1.20 5.11 0.68
C LEU A 199 -0.30 3.92 0.99
N THR A 200 -0.61 3.13 2.02
CA THR A 200 0.03 1.83 2.18
C THR A 200 -0.81 0.75 1.52
N THR A 201 -0.17 -0.18 0.87
CA THR A 201 -0.85 -1.32 0.25
C THR A 201 0.08 -2.52 0.07
N GLN A 202 -0.50 -3.70 0.02
CA GLN A 202 0.14 -4.91 -0.48
C GLN A 202 -0.32 -5.26 -1.91
N TYR A 203 -1.36 -4.57 -2.41
CA TYR A 203 -1.89 -4.79 -3.75
C TYR A 203 -1.16 -3.92 -4.77
N LEU A 204 -0.41 -4.58 -5.65
CA LEU A 204 0.38 -3.91 -6.68
C LEU A 204 -0.50 -3.14 -7.67
N GLU A 205 -1.68 -3.68 -8.00
CA GLU A 205 -2.66 -3.01 -8.86
C GLU A 205 -3.10 -1.65 -8.28
N GLU A 206 -3.32 -1.58 -6.95
CA GLU A 206 -3.69 -0.33 -6.28
C GLU A 206 -2.57 0.72 -6.37
N ALA A 207 -1.31 0.30 -6.12
CA ALA A 207 -0.16 1.18 -6.27
C ALA A 207 0.00 1.66 -7.72
N ASP A 208 -0.17 0.76 -8.71
CA ASP A 208 -0.07 1.06 -10.13
C ASP A 208 -1.12 2.08 -10.61
N GLN A 209 -2.34 1.96 -10.07
CA GLN A 209 -3.48 2.80 -10.47
C GLN A 209 -3.52 4.16 -9.78
N LEU A 210 -3.02 4.27 -8.55
CA LEU A 210 -3.21 5.47 -7.74
C LEU A 210 -1.94 6.28 -7.53
N ALA A 211 -0.77 5.62 -7.38
CA ALA A 211 0.43 6.29 -6.92
C ALA A 211 1.16 7.03 -8.05
N ASP A 212 1.47 8.30 -7.81
CA ASP A 212 2.38 9.08 -8.65
C ASP A 212 3.82 8.58 -8.47
N HIS A 213 4.14 8.19 -7.24
CA HIS A 213 5.44 7.62 -6.89
C HIS A 213 5.28 6.46 -5.91
N ILE A 214 6.04 5.41 -6.08
CA ILE A 214 5.99 4.18 -5.29
C ILE A 214 7.31 3.98 -4.58
N VAL A 215 7.24 3.70 -3.29
CA VAL A 215 8.36 3.19 -2.48
C VAL A 215 8.04 1.76 -2.11
N VAL A 216 8.91 0.83 -2.48
CA VAL A 216 8.80 -0.58 -2.12
C VAL A 216 9.61 -0.82 -0.86
N ILE A 217 8.93 -1.30 0.19
CA ILE A 217 9.56 -1.63 1.47
C ILE A 217 9.50 -3.14 1.72
N ASP A 218 10.63 -3.74 2.12
CA ASP A 218 10.71 -5.12 2.58
C ASP A 218 11.62 -5.20 3.81
N ARG A 219 11.20 -5.94 4.84
CA ARG A 219 11.94 -6.15 6.10
C ARG A 219 12.49 -4.85 6.70
N GLY A 220 11.66 -3.81 6.68
CA GLY A 220 11.96 -2.51 7.24
C GLY A 220 12.90 -1.64 6.41
N LYS A 221 13.24 -2.01 5.17
CA LYS A 221 14.14 -1.25 4.29
C LYS A 221 13.45 -0.87 2.99
N VAL A 222 13.76 0.30 2.48
CA VAL A 222 13.40 0.67 1.10
C VAL A 222 14.29 -0.12 0.14
N ILE A 223 13.68 -0.94 -0.71
CA ILE A 223 14.37 -1.77 -1.70
C ILE A 223 14.26 -1.22 -3.13
N ALA A 224 13.24 -0.42 -3.40
CA ALA A 224 13.08 0.29 -4.67
C ALA A 224 12.22 1.54 -4.49
N SER A 225 12.39 2.51 -5.38
CA SER A 225 11.64 3.76 -5.41
C SER A 225 11.59 4.29 -6.84
N GLY A 226 10.46 4.87 -7.25
CA GLY A 226 10.24 5.45 -8.58
C GLY A 226 8.76 5.52 -8.94
N THR A 227 8.44 6.08 -10.10
CA THR A 227 7.12 5.96 -10.71
C THR A 227 6.85 4.51 -11.12
N SER A 228 5.59 4.14 -11.32
CA SER A 228 5.24 2.80 -11.83
C SER A 228 5.99 2.47 -13.12
N ALA A 229 6.07 3.41 -14.06
CA ALA A 229 6.79 3.24 -15.33
C ALA A 229 8.30 3.02 -15.12
N GLU A 230 8.94 3.79 -14.24
CA GLU A 230 10.38 3.64 -13.93
C GLU A 230 10.65 2.28 -13.26
N LEU A 231 9.81 1.84 -12.34
CA LEU A 231 9.98 0.54 -11.69
C LEU A 231 9.84 -0.61 -12.69
N LYS A 232 8.82 -0.57 -13.55
CA LYS A 232 8.60 -1.57 -14.62
C LYS A 232 9.75 -1.60 -15.61
N SER A 233 10.29 -0.43 -16.00
CA SER A 233 11.41 -0.36 -16.96
C SER A 233 12.71 -1.00 -16.46
N ARG A 234 12.86 -1.19 -15.14
CA ARG A 234 14.02 -1.90 -14.56
C ARG A 234 14.09 -3.37 -15.00
N LEU A 235 12.97 -3.98 -15.36
CA LEU A 235 12.92 -5.36 -15.87
C LEU A 235 13.21 -5.49 -17.38
N GLY A 236 13.07 -4.43 -18.12
CA GLY A 236 13.15 -4.37 -19.59
C GLY A 236 11.87 -3.77 -20.17
N SER A 237 11.77 -3.71 -21.49
CA SER A 237 10.59 -3.17 -22.16
C SER A 237 9.45 -4.17 -22.24
N ASP A 238 9.77 -5.46 -22.43
CA ASP A 238 8.80 -6.54 -22.63
C ASP A 238 9.23 -7.83 -21.94
N LEU A 239 8.26 -8.71 -21.74
CA LEU A 239 8.42 -10.06 -21.19
C LEU A 239 7.83 -11.08 -22.14
N ILE A 240 8.54 -12.17 -22.38
CA ILE A 240 8.00 -13.37 -22.99
C ILE A 240 7.52 -14.30 -21.87
N GLU A 241 6.26 -14.68 -21.90
CA GLU A 241 5.71 -15.76 -21.06
C GLU A 241 5.54 -17.04 -21.86
N VAL A 242 6.06 -18.14 -21.32
CA VAL A 242 5.92 -19.47 -21.90
C VAL A 242 5.32 -20.40 -20.86
N GLU A 243 4.14 -20.94 -21.15
CA GLU A 243 3.52 -21.97 -20.33
C GLU A 243 3.69 -23.33 -21.00
N VAL A 244 4.23 -24.29 -20.26
CA VAL A 244 4.51 -25.65 -20.75
C VAL A 244 3.81 -26.69 -19.88
N SER A 245 3.91 -27.98 -20.25
CA SER A 245 3.49 -29.04 -19.35
C SER A 245 4.49 -29.18 -18.20
N ALA A 246 4.05 -29.67 -17.03
CA ALA A 246 4.91 -29.78 -15.85
C ALA A 246 6.19 -30.63 -16.10
N GLY A 247 6.10 -31.63 -16.98
CA GLY A 247 7.24 -32.46 -17.35
C GLY A 247 8.24 -31.80 -18.28
N ASP A 248 7.83 -30.72 -18.97
CA ASP A 248 8.66 -30.02 -19.95
C ASP A 248 9.30 -28.74 -19.38
N LEU A 249 9.04 -28.40 -18.11
CA LEU A 249 9.47 -27.13 -17.52
C LEU A 249 11.00 -26.98 -17.48
N GLU A 250 11.74 -27.98 -16.99
CA GLU A 250 13.21 -27.96 -16.97
C GLU A 250 13.83 -28.01 -18.38
N PRO A 251 13.37 -28.89 -19.30
CA PRO A 251 13.83 -28.86 -20.70
C PRO A 251 13.55 -27.53 -21.40
N ALA A 252 12.36 -26.93 -21.18
CA ALA A 252 12.03 -25.64 -21.77
C ALA A 252 12.91 -24.52 -21.22
N LEU A 253 13.17 -24.50 -19.92
CA LEU A 253 14.06 -23.51 -19.29
C LEU A 253 15.49 -23.63 -19.88
N ALA A 254 16.00 -24.86 -20.06
CA ALA A 254 17.29 -25.09 -20.65
C ALA A 254 17.34 -24.63 -22.11
N ALA A 255 16.29 -24.89 -22.90
CA ALA A 255 16.19 -24.46 -24.29
C ALA A 255 16.13 -22.92 -24.43
N LEU A 256 15.54 -22.24 -23.48
CA LEU A 256 15.31 -20.81 -23.49
C LEU A 256 16.41 -19.99 -22.79
N ILE A 257 17.48 -20.62 -22.31
CA ILE A 257 18.52 -19.97 -21.50
C ILE A 257 19.24 -18.83 -22.23
N GLU A 258 19.32 -18.89 -23.56
CA GLU A 258 19.95 -17.87 -24.41
C GLU A 258 18.97 -16.84 -24.97
N VAL A 259 17.68 -16.99 -24.66
CA VAL A 259 16.65 -16.03 -25.07
C VAL A 259 16.58 -14.88 -24.07
N GLY A 260 16.47 -13.67 -24.59
CA GLY A 260 16.31 -12.45 -23.81
C GLY A 260 17.62 -11.88 -23.27
N CYS A 261 17.50 -10.76 -22.57
CA CYS A 261 18.64 -9.96 -22.11
C CYS A 261 18.93 -10.09 -20.61
N ARG A 262 18.13 -10.87 -19.87
CA ARG A 262 18.26 -11.09 -18.43
C ARG A 262 17.84 -12.50 -18.05
N LYS A 263 18.12 -12.87 -16.80
CA LYS A 263 17.77 -14.18 -16.26
C LYS A 263 16.25 -14.40 -16.26
N ALA A 264 15.81 -15.56 -16.76
CA ALA A 264 14.42 -15.98 -16.69
C ALA A 264 13.98 -16.26 -15.25
N THR A 265 12.71 -16.01 -14.96
CA THR A 265 12.04 -16.43 -13.72
C THR A 265 11.11 -17.61 -14.01
N VAL A 266 10.95 -18.51 -13.04
CA VAL A 266 10.15 -19.72 -13.19
C VAL A 266 9.11 -19.79 -12.07
N ASP A 267 7.85 -19.93 -12.49
CA ASP A 267 6.73 -20.27 -11.62
C ASP A 267 6.45 -21.78 -11.77
N THR A 268 6.86 -22.55 -10.79
CA THR A 268 6.74 -24.03 -10.82
C THR A 268 5.29 -24.48 -10.64
N GLU A 269 4.46 -23.75 -9.93
CA GLU A 269 3.06 -24.10 -9.70
C GLU A 269 2.25 -24.00 -11.00
N ARG A 270 2.51 -22.96 -11.79
CA ARG A 270 1.84 -22.72 -13.08
C ARG A 270 2.59 -23.31 -14.27
N SER A 271 3.75 -23.89 -14.04
CA SER A 271 4.65 -24.38 -15.10
C SER A 271 4.94 -23.29 -16.16
N ARG A 272 5.23 -22.08 -15.68
CA ARG A 272 5.42 -20.87 -16.50
C ARG A 272 6.84 -20.35 -16.37
N ILE A 273 7.42 -19.98 -17.52
CA ILE A 273 8.73 -19.33 -17.63
C ILE A 273 8.50 -17.91 -18.11
N THR A 274 9.05 -16.91 -17.42
CA THR A 274 8.99 -15.49 -17.81
C THR A 274 10.40 -14.99 -18.11
N ILE A 275 10.60 -14.43 -19.31
CA ILE A 275 11.89 -14.02 -19.83
C ILE A 275 11.84 -12.53 -20.16
N PRO A 276 12.65 -11.68 -19.49
CA PRO A 276 12.81 -10.30 -19.89
C PRO A 276 13.56 -10.18 -21.23
N VAL A 277 12.99 -9.46 -22.18
CA VAL A 277 13.53 -9.34 -23.54
C VAL A 277 13.88 -7.90 -23.89
N CYS A 278 14.83 -7.73 -24.80
CA CYS A 278 15.29 -6.43 -25.27
C CYS A 278 14.75 -6.11 -26.68
N ASP A 279 14.60 -7.13 -27.51
CA ASP A 279 13.92 -7.05 -28.83
C ASP A 279 12.76 -8.07 -28.82
N ALA A 280 11.55 -7.56 -28.51
CA ALA A 280 10.36 -8.36 -28.32
C ALA A 280 10.08 -9.34 -29.48
N VAL A 281 10.24 -8.88 -30.73
CA VAL A 281 9.94 -9.67 -31.93
C VAL A 281 11.03 -10.69 -32.21
N ALA A 282 12.30 -10.25 -32.18
CA ALA A 282 13.43 -11.14 -32.47
C ALA A 282 13.54 -12.24 -31.39
N ASP A 283 13.40 -11.87 -30.11
CA ASP A 283 13.49 -12.80 -28.99
C ASP A 283 12.32 -13.79 -28.97
N LEU A 284 11.08 -13.35 -29.31
CA LEU A 284 9.92 -14.23 -29.44
C LEU A 284 10.14 -15.27 -30.56
N MET A 285 10.65 -14.84 -31.69
CA MET A 285 10.98 -15.75 -32.82
C MET A 285 12.10 -16.71 -32.46
N ALA A 286 13.06 -16.28 -31.66
CA ALA A 286 14.12 -17.16 -31.13
C ALA A 286 13.56 -18.19 -30.17
N ALA A 287 12.71 -17.75 -29.22
CA ALA A 287 12.06 -18.65 -28.26
C ALA A 287 11.27 -19.77 -28.95
N LEU A 288 10.46 -19.43 -29.95
CA LEU A 288 9.71 -20.41 -30.75
C LEU A 288 10.64 -21.43 -31.41
N ARG A 289 11.74 -20.98 -32.03
CA ARG A 289 12.70 -21.87 -32.69
C ARG A 289 13.40 -22.81 -31.69
N TYR A 290 13.82 -22.32 -30.55
CA TYR A 290 14.49 -23.13 -29.54
C TYR A 290 13.55 -24.19 -28.94
N LEU A 291 12.27 -23.83 -28.66
CA LEU A 291 11.25 -24.78 -28.20
C LEU A 291 10.96 -25.86 -29.24
N ASP A 292 10.82 -25.48 -30.52
CA ASP A 292 10.58 -26.41 -31.64
C ASP A 292 11.74 -27.41 -31.80
N HIS A 293 12.99 -26.91 -31.75
CA HIS A 293 14.19 -27.79 -31.79
C HIS A 293 14.28 -28.75 -30.61
N ALA A 294 13.80 -28.34 -29.44
CA ALA A 294 13.74 -29.18 -28.25
C ALA A 294 12.54 -30.14 -28.27
N GLY A 295 11.67 -30.07 -29.28
CA GLY A 295 10.46 -30.88 -29.38
C GLY A 295 9.38 -30.53 -28.33
N ILE A 296 9.42 -29.30 -27.80
CA ILE A 296 8.53 -28.83 -26.76
C ILE A 296 7.44 -27.95 -27.40
N THR A 297 6.18 -28.34 -27.21
CA THR A 297 5.03 -27.54 -27.65
C THR A 297 4.50 -26.74 -26.44
N PRO A 298 4.64 -25.39 -26.44
CA PRO A 298 4.09 -24.58 -25.36
C PRO A 298 2.54 -24.66 -25.35
N ARG A 299 1.95 -24.62 -24.17
CA ARG A 299 0.49 -24.49 -23.99
C ARG A 299 0.03 -23.08 -24.29
N ASP A 300 0.84 -22.10 -23.87
CA ASP A 300 0.64 -20.68 -24.17
C ASP A 300 2.02 -20.02 -24.34
N LEU A 301 2.07 -19.05 -25.24
CA LEU A 301 3.25 -18.25 -25.49
C LEU A 301 2.83 -16.85 -25.94
N GLY A 302 3.29 -15.83 -25.21
CA GLY A 302 2.91 -14.46 -25.49
C GLY A 302 3.94 -13.43 -25.06
N LEU A 303 3.79 -12.24 -25.63
CA LEU A 303 4.49 -11.03 -25.21
C LEU A 303 3.56 -10.21 -24.30
N ARG A 304 4.10 -9.71 -23.20
CA ARG A 304 3.41 -8.73 -22.37
C ARG A 304 4.34 -7.68 -21.81
N HIS A 305 3.80 -6.56 -21.41
CA HIS A 305 4.55 -5.54 -20.66
C HIS A 305 4.74 -5.99 -19.20
N PRO A 306 5.87 -5.60 -18.56
CA PRO A 306 6.10 -5.86 -17.16
C PRO A 306 5.01 -5.26 -16.27
N SER A 307 4.59 -6.03 -15.28
CA SER A 307 3.73 -5.57 -14.19
C SER A 307 4.56 -5.17 -12.97
N LEU A 308 3.95 -4.52 -11.99
CA LEU A 308 4.62 -4.31 -10.69
C LEU A 308 4.84 -5.63 -9.93
N ASP A 309 4.03 -6.68 -10.20
CA ASP A 309 4.23 -8.02 -9.63
C ASP A 309 5.59 -8.58 -10.06
N ASP A 310 5.94 -8.42 -11.35
CA ASP A 310 7.22 -8.87 -11.86
C ASP A 310 8.40 -8.11 -11.22
N VAL A 311 8.23 -6.80 -11.03
CA VAL A 311 9.22 -5.97 -10.33
C VAL A 311 9.41 -6.48 -8.90
N PHE A 312 8.33 -6.69 -8.17
CA PHE A 312 8.37 -7.14 -6.79
C PHE A 312 9.03 -8.53 -6.68
N LEU A 313 8.63 -9.47 -7.52
CA LEU A 313 9.21 -10.81 -7.59
C LEU A 313 10.72 -10.77 -7.88
N SER A 314 11.15 -9.91 -8.81
CA SER A 314 12.57 -9.77 -9.14
C SER A 314 13.41 -9.20 -8.00
N LEU A 315 12.82 -8.32 -7.17
CA LEU A 315 13.50 -7.66 -6.06
C LEU A 315 13.53 -8.52 -4.80
N THR A 316 12.48 -9.30 -4.54
CA THR A 316 12.32 -10.04 -3.28
C THR A 316 12.55 -11.54 -3.43
N GLY A 317 12.44 -12.07 -4.64
CA GLY A 317 12.46 -13.51 -4.95
C GLY A 317 11.22 -14.25 -4.43
N ARG A 318 10.12 -13.55 -4.11
CA ARG A 318 8.87 -14.10 -3.57
C ARG A 318 7.67 -13.47 -4.26
N ASN A 319 6.59 -14.24 -4.44
CA ASN A 319 5.29 -13.70 -4.83
C ASN A 319 4.61 -13.00 -3.62
N THR A 320 3.89 -11.92 -3.86
CA THR A 320 3.10 -11.24 -2.81
C THR A 320 1.97 -12.11 -2.26
N ALA A 321 1.59 -13.18 -2.97
CA ALA A 321 0.53 -14.11 -2.59
C ALA A 321 1.00 -15.25 -1.66
N ASP A 322 2.31 -15.45 -1.48
CA ASP A 322 2.89 -16.58 -0.71
C ASP A 322 2.98 -16.30 0.80
N GLU A 323 2.25 -15.33 1.33
CA GLU A 323 2.28 -15.03 2.76
C GLU A 323 1.29 -15.85 3.56
N ASP A 324 1.82 -16.60 4.53
CA ASP A 324 1.12 -17.35 5.56
C ASP A 324 0.05 -16.49 6.27
N PRO A 325 -1.11 -17.08 6.63
CA PRO A 325 -2.10 -16.39 7.44
C PRO A 325 -1.49 -16.01 8.80
N GLU A 326 -1.74 -14.77 9.25
CA GLU A 326 -1.31 -14.26 10.56
C GLU A 326 -1.41 -15.33 11.66
N PRO A 327 -0.38 -15.48 12.52
CA PRO A 327 -0.52 -16.32 13.69
C PRO A 327 -1.63 -15.75 14.57
N ALA A 328 -2.66 -16.55 14.80
CA ALA A 328 -3.82 -16.24 15.62
C ALA A 328 -3.39 -15.57 16.92
N SER A 329 -3.93 -14.38 17.19
CA SER A 329 -3.74 -13.62 18.41
C SER A 329 -3.89 -14.52 19.63
N ILE A 330 -2.85 -14.62 20.44
CA ILE A 330 -2.87 -15.30 21.74
C ILE A 330 -3.85 -14.53 22.62
N THR A 331 -5.09 -15.00 22.67
CA THR A 331 -6.08 -14.59 23.65
C THR A 331 -5.56 -14.97 25.03
N GLY A 332 -5.21 -13.94 25.81
CA GLY A 332 -4.73 -14.10 27.18
C GLY A 332 -5.65 -15.00 27.99
N ARG A 333 -5.14 -16.15 28.39
CA ARG A 333 -5.73 -17.02 29.41
C ARG A 333 -5.81 -16.24 30.71
N ARG A 334 -6.99 -15.73 31.05
CA ARG A 334 -7.31 -15.28 32.42
C ARG A 334 -7.15 -16.47 33.34
N THR A 335 -6.09 -16.51 34.11
CA THR A 335 -5.95 -17.39 35.27
C THR A 335 -6.99 -16.98 36.30
N ARG A 336 -8.00 -17.84 36.53
CA ARG A 336 -8.89 -17.75 37.70
C ARG A 336 -8.05 -17.99 38.95
N GLY A 337 -7.90 -16.98 39.78
CA GLY A 337 -7.39 -17.10 41.13
C GLY A 337 -8.30 -17.99 42.02
N PRO A 338 -7.74 -18.61 43.06
CA PRO A 338 -8.50 -19.55 43.89
C PRO A 338 -9.54 -18.85 44.71
N ALA A 339 -10.71 -19.46 44.78
CA ALA A 339 -11.84 -19.05 45.65
C ALA A 339 -11.42 -19.09 47.12
N VAL A 340 -11.49 -17.95 47.80
CA VAL A 340 -11.37 -17.88 49.27
C VAL A 340 -12.71 -18.28 49.86
N SER A 341 -12.73 -19.46 50.49
CA SER A 341 -13.79 -19.91 51.35
C SER A 341 -13.85 -19.03 52.60
N ARG A 342 -15.00 -18.45 52.89
CA ARG A 342 -15.32 -17.87 54.21
C ARG A 342 -16.08 -18.92 55.03
N LEU A 343 -15.53 -19.22 56.16
CA LEU A 343 -16.25 -19.65 57.36
C LEU A 343 -16.88 -18.45 58.07
#